data_cdbb498f3d60415c2dfe26a2b06005aa
#
_entry.id   cdbb498f3d60415c2dfe26a2b06005aa
#
_cell.length_a   1.000
_cell.length_b   1.000
_cell.length_c   1.000
_cell.angle_alpha   90.00
_cell.angle_beta   90.00
_cell.angle_gamma   90.00
#
_symmetry.space_group_name_H-M   'P 1'
#
loop_
_entity.id
_entity.type
_entity.pdbx_description
1 polymer ?
#
loop_
_entity_poly.entity_id
_entity_poly.type
_entity_poly.pdbx_seq_one_letter_code
_entity_poly.pdbx_strand_id
1 'polypeptide(L)'
;MNISLDGKVVAIAGAAGGLGPTVAAAFARAGAALSLVDRDASKLDALIASLGAPPGKHHQATADLLDAEQTRAWAEQIRQRYGRVDAVLHLVGGYRGGQKIAQFPDDDWALLKQLLIETTWNVMRAFVEPLKASRGRFILVSSPQVQKPSHTNAAYAACKAAGETLTLALADELRGSGATANIIVVNAILTPQMRAERPDADYAQFTAAEDIAGAMLYLCSDAAANMNGQRLSLFGAR
;
A
#
# COMPACT_ATOMS: atom_id res chain seq x y z
N MET A 1 -10.09 7.61 18.15
CA MET A 1 -9.02 8.63 17.97
C MET A 1 -9.34 9.37 16.69
N ASN A 2 -9.48 10.70 16.73
CA ASN A 2 -9.71 11.47 15.50
C ASN A 2 -8.34 11.90 14.96
N ILE A 3 -7.89 11.26 13.89
CA ILE A 3 -6.59 11.54 13.25
C ILE A 3 -6.83 12.56 12.14
N SER A 4 -6.23 13.76 12.27
CA SER A 4 -6.19 14.74 11.18
C SER A 4 -4.90 14.61 10.40
N LEU A 5 -5.02 14.63 9.08
CA LEU A 5 -3.93 14.70 8.12
C LEU A 5 -4.00 15.98 7.27
N ASP A 6 -4.61 17.04 7.83
CA ASP A 6 -4.67 18.34 7.15
C ASP A 6 -3.27 18.84 6.79
N GLY A 7 -3.10 19.30 5.55
CA GLY A 7 -1.80 19.75 5.02
C GLY A 7 -0.81 18.62 4.70
N LYS A 8 -1.18 17.36 4.89
CA LYS A 8 -0.35 16.20 4.52
C LYS A 8 -0.64 15.75 3.09
N VAL A 9 0.39 15.27 2.43
CA VAL A 9 0.35 14.72 1.07
C VAL A 9 0.63 13.23 1.10
N VAL A 10 -0.31 12.43 0.62
CA VAL A 10 -0.25 10.96 0.65
C VAL A 10 -0.27 10.39 -0.75
N ALA A 11 0.78 9.67 -1.10
CA ALA A 11 0.90 8.93 -2.35
C ALA A 11 0.36 7.50 -2.16
N ILE A 12 -0.56 7.05 -3.02
CA ILE A 12 -1.17 5.72 -2.96
C ILE A 12 -0.88 4.97 -4.25
N ALA A 13 -0.02 3.97 -4.19
CA ALA A 13 0.31 3.06 -5.28
C ALA A 13 -0.66 1.89 -5.33
N GLY A 14 -1.26 1.62 -6.50
CA GLY A 14 -2.33 0.61 -6.65
C GLY A 14 -3.69 1.11 -6.15
N ALA A 15 -3.95 2.41 -6.35
CA ALA A 15 -5.11 3.10 -5.80
C ALA A 15 -6.46 2.61 -6.35
N ALA A 16 -6.50 2.08 -7.56
CA ALA A 16 -7.71 1.51 -8.17
C ALA A 16 -7.90 0.01 -7.89
N GLY A 17 -7.00 -0.61 -7.10
CA GLY A 17 -7.12 -2.00 -6.64
C GLY A 17 -8.16 -2.16 -5.54
N GLY A 18 -8.41 -3.42 -5.11
CA GLY A 18 -9.51 -3.73 -4.17
C GLY A 18 -9.47 -2.97 -2.83
N LEU A 19 -8.27 -2.70 -2.27
CA LEU A 19 -8.11 -1.96 -1.01
C LEU A 19 -8.08 -0.44 -1.23
N GLY A 20 -7.60 0.01 -2.38
CA GLY A 20 -7.31 1.40 -2.67
C GLY A 20 -8.47 2.38 -2.44
N PRO A 21 -9.69 2.13 -2.94
CA PRO A 21 -10.81 3.04 -2.75
C PRO A 21 -11.16 3.30 -1.28
N THR A 22 -11.15 2.25 -0.44
CA THR A 22 -11.43 2.40 1.01
C THR A 22 -10.33 3.22 1.69
N VAL A 23 -9.07 2.95 1.38
CA VAL A 23 -7.93 3.71 1.93
C VAL A 23 -7.97 5.16 1.45
N ALA A 24 -8.16 5.40 0.15
CA ALA A 24 -8.24 6.76 -0.40
C ALA A 24 -9.37 7.57 0.26
N ALA A 25 -10.55 6.99 0.40
CA ALA A 25 -11.69 7.64 1.07
C ALA A 25 -11.38 7.95 2.56
N ALA A 26 -10.72 7.05 3.28
CA ALA A 26 -10.36 7.26 4.69
C ALA A 26 -9.36 8.41 4.84
N PHE A 27 -8.32 8.45 4.00
CA PHE A 27 -7.30 9.48 4.02
C PHE A 27 -7.82 10.85 3.53
N ALA A 28 -8.71 10.87 2.54
CA ALA A 28 -9.38 12.09 2.09
C ALA A 28 -10.25 12.70 3.21
N ARG A 29 -11.03 11.85 3.92
CA ARG A 29 -11.82 12.28 5.09
C ARG A 29 -10.94 12.78 6.25
N ALA A 30 -9.74 12.24 6.42
CA ALA A 30 -8.78 12.73 7.40
C ALA A 30 -8.11 14.06 6.99
N GLY A 31 -8.43 14.63 5.84
CA GLY A 31 -7.96 15.94 5.38
C GLY A 31 -6.78 15.91 4.41
N ALA A 32 -6.16 14.75 4.15
CA ALA A 32 -4.99 14.64 3.29
C ALA A 32 -5.26 15.06 1.84
N ALA A 33 -4.25 15.65 1.20
CA ALA A 33 -4.17 15.71 -0.25
C ALA A 33 -3.62 14.37 -0.76
N LEU A 34 -4.26 13.78 -1.77
CA LEU A 34 -3.90 12.47 -2.29
C LEU A 34 -3.26 12.59 -3.67
N SER A 35 -2.25 11.75 -3.91
CA SER A 35 -1.76 11.44 -5.25
C SER A 35 -1.94 9.94 -5.50
N LEU A 36 -2.87 9.61 -6.37
CA LEU A 36 -3.29 8.26 -6.69
C LEU A 36 -2.62 7.78 -7.96
N VAL A 37 -2.04 6.56 -7.95
CA VAL A 37 -1.47 5.95 -9.15
C VAL A 37 -2.01 4.54 -9.36
N ASP A 38 -2.35 4.25 -10.60
CA ASP A 38 -2.71 2.92 -11.11
C ASP A 38 -2.49 2.87 -12.63
N ARG A 39 -2.62 1.70 -13.23
CA ARG A 39 -2.58 1.52 -14.68
C ARG A 39 -3.91 1.80 -15.38
N ASP A 40 -5.01 1.78 -14.62
CA ASP A 40 -6.39 1.96 -15.12
C ASP A 40 -6.86 3.40 -14.89
N ALA A 41 -6.73 4.22 -15.91
CA ALA A 41 -7.13 5.62 -15.86
C ALA A 41 -8.63 5.80 -15.56
N SER A 42 -9.49 4.94 -16.11
CA SER A 42 -10.94 5.07 -15.93
C SER A 42 -11.38 4.81 -14.49
N LYS A 43 -10.71 3.83 -13.81
CA LYS A 43 -10.96 3.59 -12.39
C LYS A 43 -10.40 4.69 -11.51
N LEU A 44 -9.26 5.30 -11.87
CA LEU A 44 -8.74 6.47 -11.17
C LEU A 44 -9.69 7.67 -11.28
N ASP A 45 -10.22 7.95 -12.46
CA ASP A 45 -11.22 9.03 -12.67
C ASP A 45 -12.46 8.83 -11.79
N ALA A 46 -13.01 7.61 -11.79
CA ALA A 46 -14.14 7.26 -10.94
C ALA A 46 -13.81 7.39 -9.45
N LEU A 47 -12.62 6.96 -9.03
CA LEU A 47 -12.17 7.06 -7.64
C LEU A 47 -12.05 8.53 -7.22
N ILE A 48 -11.37 9.38 -7.99
CA ILE A 48 -11.23 10.81 -7.69
C ILE A 48 -12.61 11.48 -7.57
N ALA A 49 -13.52 11.19 -8.50
CA ALA A 49 -14.88 11.73 -8.45
C ALA A 49 -15.63 11.32 -7.18
N SER A 50 -15.41 10.08 -6.70
CA SER A 50 -16.06 9.54 -5.49
C SER A 50 -15.59 10.19 -4.18
N LEU A 51 -14.40 10.82 -4.17
CA LEU A 51 -13.85 11.43 -2.96
C LEU A 51 -14.52 12.74 -2.55
N GLY A 52 -15.32 13.36 -3.43
CA GLY A 52 -16.12 14.55 -3.12
C GLY A 52 -15.31 15.78 -2.72
N ALA A 53 -14.01 15.83 -3.05
CA ALA A 53 -13.13 16.91 -2.68
C ALA A 53 -13.21 18.08 -3.68
N PRO A 54 -12.84 19.32 -3.27
CA PRO A 54 -12.74 20.44 -4.20
C PRO A 54 -11.80 20.10 -5.38
N PRO A 55 -12.11 20.62 -6.60
CA PRO A 55 -11.22 20.44 -7.75
C PRO A 55 -9.78 20.83 -7.43
N GLY A 56 -8.85 19.98 -7.83
CA GLY A 56 -7.43 20.24 -7.64
C GLY A 56 -6.84 19.83 -6.27
N LYS A 57 -7.65 19.43 -5.28
CA LYS A 57 -7.12 18.93 -4.01
C LYS A 57 -6.36 17.61 -4.18
N HIS A 58 -6.89 16.69 -5.00
CA HIS A 58 -6.25 15.43 -5.27
C HIS A 58 -5.60 15.41 -6.66
N HIS A 59 -4.65 14.53 -6.84
CA HIS A 59 -3.91 14.29 -8.08
C HIS A 59 -4.01 12.80 -8.43
N GLN A 60 -3.99 12.49 -9.72
CA GLN A 60 -3.87 11.13 -10.21
C GLN A 60 -2.82 11.04 -11.32
N ALA A 61 -2.21 9.90 -11.45
CA ALA A 61 -1.29 9.56 -12.51
C ALA A 61 -1.58 8.15 -13.04
N THR A 62 -1.66 8.00 -14.35
CA THR A 62 -1.68 6.66 -14.96
C THR A 62 -0.25 6.27 -15.25
N ALA A 63 0.24 5.21 -14.57
CA ALA A 63 1.61 4.75 -14.73
C ALA A 63 1.73 3.25 -14.48
N ASP A 64 2.66 2.61 -15.19
CA ASP A 64 3.11 1.26 -14.86
C ASP A 64 4.27 1.35 -13.87
N LEU A 65 4.06 0.89 -12.65
CA LEU A 65 5.08 0.90 -11.59
C LEU A 65 6.19 -0.14 -11.80
N LEU A 66 6.08 -0.99 -12.82
CA LEU A 66 7.20 -1.80 -13.31
C LEU A 66 8.21 -0.95 -14.07
N ASP A 67 7.77 0.15 -14.66
CA ASP A 67 8.63 1.13 -15.31
C ASP A 67 9.18 2.12 -14.27
N ALA A 68 10.49 2.03 -14.06
CA ALA A 68 11.17 2.87 -13.07
C ALA A 68 11.15 4.37 -13.46
N GLU A 69 11.05 4.72 -14.76
CA GLU A 69 10.99 6.11 -15.22
C GLU A 69 9.60 6.69 -14.98
N GLN A 70 8.54 5.95 -15.30
CA GLN A 70 7.18 6.37 -14.98
C GLN A 70 6.97 6.52 -13.47
N THR A 71 7.55 5.61 -12.67
CA THR A 71 7.48 5.69 -11.21
C THR A 71 8.20 6.95 -10.68
N ARG A 72 9.38 7.29 -11.21
CA ARG A 72 10.09 8.54 -10.87
C ARG A 72 9.32 9.78 -11.33
N ALA A 73 8.75 9.74 -12.52
CA ALA A 73 7.93 10.83 -13.04
C ALA A 73 6.72 11.12 -12.16
N TRP A 74 6.05 10.07 -11.63
CA TRP A 74 4.97 10.22 -10.67
C TRP A 74 5.44 10.90 -9.38
N ALA A 75 6.56 10.49 -8.79
CA ALA A 75 7.11 11.13 -7.60
C ALA A 75 7.45 12.60 -7.84
N GLU A 76 8.01 12.93 -9.03
CA GLU A 76 8.34 14.29 -9.41
C GLU A 76 7.09 15.16 -9.62
N GLN A 77 6.01 14.63 -10.21
CA GLN A 77 4.73 15.34 -10.32
C GLN A 77 4.16 15.72 -8.94
N ILE A 78 4.27 14.82 -7.95
CA ILE A 78 3.87 15.12 -6.57
C ILE A 78 4.72 16.25 -6.00
N ARG A 79 6.05 16.18 -6.17
CA ARG A 79 6.97 17.21 -5.69
C ARG A 79 6.66 18.57 -6.30
N GLN A 80 6.43 18.64 -7.61
CA GLN A 80 6.10 19.88 -8.32
C GLN A 80 4.78 20.47 -7.85
N ARG A 81 3.78 19.62 -7.59
CA ARG A 81 2.43 20.05 -7.25
C ARG A 81 2.28 20.46 -5.79
N TYR A 82 2.88 19.68 -4.88
CA TYR A 82 2.65 19.83 -3.44
C TYR A 82 3.91 20.18 -2.64
N GLY A 83 5.11 20.07 -3.22
CA GLY A 83 6.39 20.35 -2.56
C GLY A 83 6.81 19.33 -1.51
N ARG A 84 6.00 18.29 -1.24
CA ARG A 84 6.23 17.32 -0.16
C ARG A 84 5.54 15.98 -0.43
N VAL A 85 6.02 14.92 0.29
CA VAL A 85 5.36 13.61 0.38
C VAL A 85 5.39 13.15 1.83
N ASP A 86 4.26 13.16 2.51
CA ASP A 86 4.18 12.78 3.93
C ASP A 86 3.94 11.28 4.14
N ALA A 87 3.34 10.59 3.17
CA ALA A 87 3.23 9.14 3.21
C ALA A 87 3.21 8.53 1.82
N VAL A 88 3.71 7.30 1.74
CA VAL A 88 3.57 6.40 0.60
C VAL A 88 2.92 5.12 1.07
N LEU A 89 1.74 4.83 0.54
CA LEU A 89 1.00 3.60 0.80
C LEU A 89 1.13 2.69 -0.41
N HIS A 90 1.91 1.62 -0.28
CA HIS A 90 2.13 0.66 -1.36
C HIS A 90 1.12 -0.47 -1.27
N LEU A 91 0.04 -0.36 -2.05
CA LEU A 91 -1.08 -1.30 -2.07
C LEU A 91 -1.04 -2.24 -3.27
N VAL A 92 -0.04 -2.08 -4.17
CA VAL A 92 0.10 -2.98 -5.31
C VAL A 92 0.33 -4.39 -4.81
N GLY A 93 -0.43 -5.31 -5.36
CA GLY A 93 -0.30 -6.71 -5.00
C GLY A 93 -1.23 -7.60 -5.81
N GLY A 94 -1.18 -8.86 -5.50
CA GLY A 94 -1.99 -9.90 -6.09
C GLY A 94 -1.68 -11.21 -5.40
N TYR A 95 -2.56 -12.17 -5.58
CA TYR A 95 -2.41 -13.50 -5.02
C TYR A 95 -2.42 -14.54 -6.13
N ARG A 96 -1.45 -15.42 -6.09
CA ARG A 96 -1.40 -16.68 -6.81
C ARG A 96 -0.90 -17.74 -5.84
N GLY A 97 -1.60 -18.85 -5.73
CA GLY A 97 -1.28 -19.94 -4.80
C GLY A 97 -2.18 -21.15 -5.04
N GLY A 98 -2.22 -22.08 -4.08
CA GLY A 98 -3.03 -23.29 -4.17
C GLY A 98 -2.30 -24.47 -4.83
N GLN A 99 -1.04 -24.28 -5.29
CA GLN A 99 -0.26 -25.31 -5.98
C GLN A 99 1.06 -25.59 -5.28
N LYS A 100 1.53 -26.84 -5.34
CA LYS A 100 2.86 -27.23 -4.85
C LYS A 100 3.95 -26.64 -5.75
N ILE A 101 5.16 -26.52 -5.22
CA ILE A 101 6.30 -25.91 -5.92
C ILE A 101 6.52 -26.51 -7.32
N ALA A 102 6.48 -27.84 -7.43
CA ALA A 102 6.73 -28.52 -8.72
C ALA A 102 5.64 -28.31 -9.78
N GLN A 103 4.46 -27.82 -9.40
CA GLN A 103 3.32 -27.58 -10.28
C GLN A 103 2.98 -26.08 -10.43
N PHE A 104 3.75 -25.20 -9.77
CA PHE A 104 3.45 -23.77 -9.80
C PHE A 104 3.82 -23.18 -11.18
N PRO A 105 2.89 -22.48 -11.88
CA PRO A 105 3.14 -21.97 -13.22
C PRO A 105 4.24 -20.89 -13.24
N ASP A 106 5.12 -20.93 -14.23
CA ASP A 106 6.17 -19.95 -14.41
C ASP A 106 5.61 -18.53 -14.64
N ASP A 107 4.48 -18.40 -15.36
CA ASP A 107 3.81 -17.13 -15.59
C ASP A 107 3.27 -16.52 -14.29
N ASP A 108 2.69 -17.32 -13.40
CA ASP A 108 2.24 -16.87 -12.08
C ASP A 108 3.42 -16.48 -11.19
N TRP A 109 4.54 -17.20 -11.27
CA TRP A 109 5.78 -16.85 -10.58
C TRP A 109 6.32 -15.51 -11.10
N ALA A 110 6.38 -15.30 -12.41
CA ALA A 110 6.81 -14.05 -13.02
C ALA A 110 5.91 -12.87 -12.60
N LEU A 111 4.58 -13.07 -12.65
CA LEU A 111 3.60 -12.08 -12.20
C LEU A 111 3.79 -11.68 -10.73
N LEU A 112 3.98 -12.65 -9.84
CA LEU A 112 4.19 -12.37 -8.41
C LEU A 112 5.47 -11.56 -8.16
N LYS A 113 6.57 -11.89 -8.84
CA LYS A 113 7.82 -11.11 -8.74
C LYS A 113 7.59 -9.67 -9.19
N GLN A 114 6.98 -9.47 -10.34
CA GLN A 114 6.66 -8.15 -10.86
C GLN A 114 5.82 -7.34 -9.87
N LEU A 115 4.68 -7.88 -9.43
CA LEU A 115 3.75 -7.16 -8.57
C LEU A 115 4.28 -6.90 -7.15
N LEU A 116 5.04 -7.85 -6.57
CA LEU A 116 5.36 -7.83 -5.14
C LEU A 116 6.81 -7.42 -4.84
N ILE A 117 7.71 -7.53 -5.82
CA ILE A 117 9.13 -7.20 -5.65
C ILE A 117 9.48 -5.97 -6.49
N GLU A 118 9.30 -6.04 -7.81
CA GLU A 118 9.79 -5.00 -8.72
C GLU A 118 9.07 -3.66 -8.53
N THR A 119 7.71 -3.67 -8.42
CA THR A 119 6.97 -2.44 -8.13
C THR A 119 7.34 -1.86 -6.78
N THR A 120 7.53 -2.70 -5.74
CA THR A 120 7.96 -2.27 -4.40
C THR A 120 9.33 -1.58 -4.47
N TRP A 121 10.28 -2.19 -5.17
CA TRP A 121 11.62 -1.64 -5.38
C TRP A 121 11.59 -0.28 -6.09
N ASN A 122 10.84 -0.17 -7.19
CA ASN A 122 10.73 1.06 -7.97
C ASN A 122 10.10 2.20 -7.15
N VAL A 123 9.02 1.90 -6.41
CA VAL A 123 8.37 2.89 -5.55
C VAL A 123 9.31 3.34 -4.43
N MET A 124 10.00 2.42 -3.74
CA MET A 124 10.97 2.81 -2.69
C MET A 124 12.07 3.72 -3.24
N ARG A 125 12.65 3.37 -4.39
CA ARG A 125 13.71 4.19 -5.02
C ARG A 125 13.25 5.59 -5.41
N ALA A 126 12.00 5.73 -5.84
CA ALA A 126 11.46 7.02 -6.25
C ALA A 126 11.12 7.92 -5.04
N PHE A 127 10.80 7.31 -3.90
CA PHE A 127 10.24 8.05 -2.76
C PHE A 127 11.16 8.14 -1.54
N VAL A 128 12.29 7.45 -1.46
CA VAL A 128 13.16 7.46 -0.29
C VAL A 128 13.60 8.88 0.09
N GLU A 129 14.10 9.66 -0.86
CA GLU A 129 14.54 11.03 -0.56
C GLU A 129 13.39 12.01 -0.27
N PRO A 130 12.25 12.02 -1.02
CA PRO A 130 11.06 12.74 -0.61
C PRO A 130 10.56 12.42 0.81
N LEU A 131 10.58 11.14 1.20
CA LEU A 131 10.18 10.72 2.54
C LEU A 131 11.14 11.22 3.62
N LYS A 132 12.46 11.15 3.41
CA LYS A 132 13.46 11.75 4.33
C LYS A 132 13.21 13.24 4.51
N ALA A 133 13.02 13.98 3.43
CA ALA A 133 12.81 15.42 3.44
C ALA A 133 11.55 15.84 4.23
N SER A 134 10.48 15.06 4.17
CA SER A 134 9.20 15.35 4.81
C SER A 134 8.99 14.65 6.16
N ARG A 135 9.97 13.85 6.64
CA ARG A 135 9.81 12.93 7.78
C ARG A 135 8.60 12.01 7.59
N GLY A 136 8.49 11.49 6.37
CA GLY A 136 7.30 10.78 5.90
C GLY A 136 7.19 9.34 6.39
N ARG A 137 6.19 8.64 5.88
CA ARG A 137 5.83 7.27 6.25
C ARG A 137 5.76 6.39 5.02
N PHE A 138 6.38 5.23 5.04
CA PHE A 138 6.18 4.18 4.04
C PHE A 138 5.41 3.02 4.66
N ILE A 139 4.35 2.54 3.99
CA ILE A 139 3.56 1.41 4.48
C ILE A 139 3.39 0.39 3.37
N LEU A 140 3.80 -0.85 3.66
CA LEU A 140 3.60 -2.04 2.82
C LEU A 140 2.51 -2.92 3.42
N VAL A 141 1.66 -3.51 2.57
CA VAL A 141 0.72 -4.57 2.97
C VAL A 141 1.33 -5.94 2.69
N SER A 142 1.39 -6.79 3.69
CA SER A 142 1.95 -8.14 3.64
C SER A 142 1.01 -9.21 4.18
N SER A 143 1.51 -10.43 4.35
CA SER A 143 0.72 -11.62 4.69
C SER A 143 1.42 -12.45 5.77
N PRO A 144 0.66 -13.14 6.67
CA PRO A 144 1.22 -14.08 7.64
C PRO A 144 1.94 -15.28 6.97
N GLN A 145 1.73 -15.51 5.67
CA GLN A 145 2.45 -16.51 4.91
C GLN A 145 3.97 -16.27 4.86
N VAL A 146 4.44 -15.04 5.12
CA VAL A 146 5.87 -14.74 5.26
C VAL A 146 6.47 -15.47 6.46
N GLN A 147 5.76 -15.53 7.59
CA GLN A 147 6.24 -16.14 8.83
C GLN A 147 5.90 -17.63 8.92
N LYS A 148 4.78 -18.04 8.30
CA LYS A 148 4.31 -19.44 8.31
C LYS A 148 3.89 -19.83 6.88
N PRO A 149 4.85 -20.04 5.96
CA PRO A 149 4.54 -20.40 4.59
C PRO A 149 3.91 -21.79 4.53
N SER A 150 2.84 -21.94 3.78
CA SER A 150 2.29 -23.25 3.46
C SER A 150 2.90 -23.80 2.17
N HIS A 151 2.89 -25.12 2.03
CA HIS A 151 3.45 -25.80 0.85
C HIS A 151 2.75 -25.44 -0.48
N THR A 152 1.55 -24.87 -0.41
CA THR A 152 0.79 -24.43 -1.58
C THR A 152 0.90 -22.92 -1.84
N ASN A 153 1.60 -22.17 -0.99
CA ASN A 153 1.77 -20.72 -1.10
C ASN A 153 3.25 -20.30 -1.15
N ALA A 154 4.16 -21.20 -1.48
CA ALA A 154 5.60 -20.96 -1.42
C ALA A 154 6.03 -19.75 -2.25
N ALA A 155 5.57 -19.66 -3.50
CA ALA A 155 5.91 -18.56 -4.41
C ALA A 155 5.39 -17.21 -3.89
N TYR A 156 4.13 -17.15 -3.48
CA TYR A 156 3.52 -15.95 -2.91
C TYR A 156 4.24 -15.50 -1.63
N ALA A 157 4.50 -16.45 -0.70
CA ALA A 157 5.20 -16.18 0.55
C ALA A 157 6.62 -15.64 0.31
N ALA A 158 7.36 -16.23 -0.65
CA ALA A 158 8.70 -15.77 -1.01
C ALA A 158 8.71 -14.34 -1.55
N CYS A 159 7.77 -14.01 -2.47
CA CYS A 159 7.67 -12.66 -3.01
C CYS A 159 7.22 -11.63 -1.96
N LYS A 160 6.29 -11.99 -1.07
CA LYS A 160 5.91 -11.13 0.08
C LYS A 160 7.06 -10.94 1.06
N ALA A 161 7.85 -11.99 1.34
CA ALA A 161 9.03 -11.91 2.19
C ALA A 161 10.09 -10.97 1.60
N ALA A 162 10.30 -10.99 0.29
CA ALA A 162 11.19 -10.03 -0.38
C ALA A 162 10.72 -8.59 -0.17
N GLY A 163 9.41 -8.29 -0.35
CA GLY A 163 8.84 -6.97 -0.09
C GLY A 163 9.00 -6.52 1.37
N GLU A 164 8.79 -7.43 2.34
CA GLU A 164 9.05 -7.13 3.75
C GLU A 164 10.52 -6.82 4.02
N THR A 165 11.44 -7.62 3.46
CA THR A 165 12.88 -7.41 3.62
C THR A 165 13.30 -6.05 3.07
N LEU A 166 12.81 -5.67 1.88
CA LEU A 166 13.03 -4.34 1.31
C LEU A 166 12.48 -3.22 2.22
N THR A 167 11.31 -3.42 2.81
CA THR A 167 10.70 -2.44 3.72
C THR A 167 11.52 -2.28 5.01
N LEU A 168 12.06 -3.36 5.56
CA LEU A 168 12.92 -3.33 6.74
C LEU A 168 14.28 -2.68 6.44
N ALA A 169 14.84 -2.91 5.26
CA ALA A 169 16.05 -2.23 4.80
C ALA A 169 15.80 -0.72 4.63
N LEU A 170 14.65 -0.34 4.04
CA LEU A 170 14.24 1.06 3.96
C LEU A 170 14.07 1.67 5.36
N ALA A 171 13.47 0.96 6.31
CA ALA A 171 13.34 1.43 7.69
C ALA A 171 14.70 1.72 8.34
N ASP A 172 15.71 0.90 8.06
CA ASP A 172 17.07 1.13 8.54
C ASP A 172 17.70 2.36 7.85
N GLU A 173 17.54 2.52 6.55
CA GLU A 173 18.04 3.68 5.79
C GLU A 173 17.39 5.00 6.23
N LEU A 174 16.14 4.96 6.69
CA LEU A 174 15.40 6.14 7.16
C LEU A 174 15.78 6.56 8.59
N ARG A 175 16.61 5.81 9.32
CA ARG A 175 17.01 6.17 10.70
C ARG A 175 17.64 7.53 10.77
N GLY A 176 17.28 8.30 11.78
CA GLY A 176 17.78 9.66 12.01
C GLY A 176 17.11 10.73 11.15
N SER A 177 16.36 10.38 10.11
CA SER A 177 15.62 11.37 9.29
C SER A 177 14.27 11.78 9.89
N GLY A 178 13.73 11.00 10.83
CA GLY A 178 12.37 11.14 11.34
C GLY A 178 11.31 10.50 10.45
N ALA A 179 11.70 9.96 9.28
CA ALA A 179 10.82 9.14 8.44
C ALA A 179 10.80 7.68 8.95
N THR A 180 9.74 6.93 8.62
CA THR A 180 9.59 5.53 9.04
C THR A 180 9.03 4.67 7.91
N ALA A 181 9.36 3.36 7.96
CA ALA A 181 8.77 2.36 7.08
C ALA A 181 8.24 1.19 7.90
N ASN A 182 6.97 0.81 7.67
CA ASN A 182 6.30 -0.23 8.46
C ASN A 182 5.49 -1.16 7.55
N ILE A 183 5.13 -2.32 8.08
CA ILE A 183 4.43 -3.38 7.39
C ILE A 183 3.10 -3.65 8.11
N ILE A 184 2.00 -3.66 7.37
CA ILE A 184 0.71 -4.16 7.85
C ILE A 184 0.54 -5.59 7.33
N VAL A 185 0.31 -6.53 8.24
CA VAL A 185 0.16 -7.95 7.93
C VAL A 185 -1.31 -8.34 8.05
N VAL A 186 -1.90 -8.80 6.95
CA VAL A 186 -3.30 -9.25 6.88
C VAL A 186 -3.41 -10.62 6.22
N ASN A 187 -4.36 -11.45 6.66
CA ASN A 187 -4.55 -12.76 6.05
C ASN A 187 -5.27 -12.64 4.71
N ALA A 188 -6.46 -12.08 4.71
CA ALA A 188 -7.25 -11.76 3.52
C ALA A 188 -7.98 -10.42 3.74
N ILE A 189 -8.24 -9.70 2.68
CA ILE A 189 -8.89 -8.38 2.74
C ILE A 189 -10.36 -8.52 2.39
N LEU A 190 -11.24 -8.09 3.28
CA LEU A 190 -12.67 -7.96 3.01
C LEU A 190 -12.96 -6.55 2.53
N THR A 191 -13.26 -6.41 1.25
CA THR A 191 -13.66 -5.13 0.67
C THR A 191 -15.18 -4.91 0.79
N PRO A 192 -15.67 -3.66 0.79
CA PRO A 192 -17.11 -3.36 0.73
C PRO A 192 -17.80 -4.04 -0.46
N GLN A 193 -17.13 -4.10 -1.62
CA GLN A 193 -17.66 -4.77 -2.80
C GLN A 193 -17.86 -6.26 -2.58
N MET A 194 -16.86 -6.96 -2.04
CA MET A 194 -16.99 -8.40 -1.73
C MET A 194 -18.14 -8.67 -0.77
N ARG A 195 -18.30 -7.82 0.25
CA ARG A 195 -19.39 -7.94 1.23
C ARG A 195 -20.76 -7.74 0.57
N ALA A 196 -20.87 -6.80 -0.37
CA ALA A 196 -22.10 -6.56 -1.11
C ALA A 196 -22.43 -7.70 -2.10
N GLU A 197 -21.41 -8.24 -2.79
CA GLU A 197 -21.58 -9.33 -3.75
C GLU A 197 -21.93 -10.70 -3.11
N ARG A 198 -21.42 -10.93 -1.89
CA ARG A 198 -21.63 -12.21 -1.17
C ARG A 198 -21.87 -11.94 0.33
N PRO A 199 -23.05 -11.40 0.69
CA PRO A 199 -23.35 -11.00 2.08
C PRO A 199 -23.34 -12.17 3.07
N ASP A 200 -23.69 -13.39 2.63
CA ASP A 200 -23.80 -14.58 3.46
C ASP A 200 -22.51 -15.43 3.51
N ALA A 201 -21.41 -14.96 2.89
CA ALA A 201 -20.16 -15.71 2.91
C ALA A 201 -19.46 -15.60 4.29
N ASP A 202 -18.73 -16.65 4.67
CA ASP A 202 -17.90 -16.64 5.87
C ASP A 202 -16.63 -15.80 5.65
N TYR A 203 -16.53 -14.71 6.37
CA TYR A 203 -15.39 -13.79 6.37
C TYR A 203 -14.59 -13.80 7.68
N ALA A 204 -14.72 -14.82 8.53
CA ALA A 204 -14.06 -14.87 9.84
C ALA A 204 -12.52 -14.71 9.77
N GLN A 205 -11.90 -15.13 8.65
CA GLN A 205 -10.47 -15.02 8.41
C GLN A 205 -10.04 -13.75 7.66
N PHE A 206 -10.99 -12.87 7.35
CA PHE A 206 -10.72 -11.64 6.60
C PHE A 206 -10.57 -10.44 7.54
N THR A 207 -9.72 -9.50 7.16
CA THR A 207 -9.61 -8.19 7.80
C THR A 207 -10.38 -7.18 6.95
N ALA A 208 -11.28 -6.42 7.57
CA ALA A 208 -12.02 -5.39 6.86
C ALA A 208 -11.08 -4.32 6.29
N ALA A 209 -11.35 -3.87 5.08
CA ALA A 209 -10.56 -2.82 4.43
C ALA A 209 -10.54 -1.52 5.27
N GLU A 210 -11.60 -1.24 5.99
CA GLU A 210 -11.75 -0.12 6.90
C GLU A 210 -10.79 -0.21 8.09
N ASP A 211 -10.59 -1.41 8.67
CA ASP A 211 -9.66 -1.63 9.77
C ASP A 211 -8.21 -1.45 9.29
N ILE A 212 -7.91 -1.92 8.08
CA ILE A 212 -6.60 -1.71 7.44
C ILE A 212 -6.35 -0.22 7.21
N ALA A 213 -7.32 0.51 6.67
CA ALA A 213 -7.23 1.95 6.48
C ALA A 213 -7.04 2.71 7.81
N GLY A 214 -7.74 2.30 8.87
CA GLY A 214 -7.56 2.84 10.22
C GLY A 214 -6.16 2.65 10.78
N ALA A 215 -5.58 1.45 10.61
CA ALA A 215 -4.20 1.18 11.01
C ALA A 215 -3.19 1.99 10.18
N MET A 216 -3.42 2.17 8.87
CA MET A 216 -2.59 3.04 8.02
C MET A 216 -2.66 4.50 8.48
N LEU A 217 -3.85 5.01 8.80
CA LEU A 217 -4.01 6.35 9.36
C LEU A 217 -3.22 6.52 10.66
N TYR A 218 -3.28 5.55 11.56
CA TYR A 218 -2.51 5.56 12.80
C TYR A 218 -1.00 5.61 12.51
N LEU A 219 -0.48 4.74 11.64
CA LEU A 219 0.94 4.71 11.28
C LEU A 219 1.40 5.99 10.56
N CYS A 220 0.50 6.72 9.91
CA CYS A 220 0.76 8.02 9.29
C CYS A 220 0.64 9.20 10.25
N SER A 221 0.13 9.00 11.46
CA SER A 221 -0.02 10.05 12.46
C SER A 221 1.29 10.30 13.25
N ASP A 222 1.33 11.42 13.94
CA ASP A 222 2.44 11.75 14.86
C ASP A 222 2.50 10.79 16.07
N ALA A 223 1.39 10.17 16.44
CA ALA A 223 1.34 9.16 17.51
C ALA A 223 2.21 7.92 17.21
N ALA A 224 2.44 7.62 15.94
CA ALA A 224 3.29 6.51 15.49
C ALA A 224 4.70 6.95 15.05
N ALA A 225 5.13 8.18 15.38
CA ALA A 225 6.42 8.74 14.90
C ALA A 225 7.64 7.88 15.26
N ASN A 226 7.56 7.13 16.35
CA ASN A 226 8.64 6.24 16.81
C ASN A 226 8.49 4.78 16.31
N MET A 227 7.45 4.47 15.55
CA MET A 227 7.26 3.14 14.98
C MET A 227 7.99 3.04 13.65
N ASN A 228 9.12 2.34 13.63
CA ASN A 228 9.92 2.11 12.44
C ASN A 228 10.34 0.64 12.36
N GLY A 229 10.22 0.02 11.20
CA GLY A 229 10.54 -1.38 10.99
C GLY A 229 9.57 -2.37 11.66
N GLN A 230 8.34 -1.95 11.96
CA GLN A 230 7.38 -2.78 12.66
C GLN A 230 6.49 -3.58 11.70
N ARG A 231 6.11 -4.78 12.15
CA ARG A 231 5.04 -5.59 11.55
C ARG A 231 3.80 -5.50 12.43
N LEU A 232 2.80 -4.78 11.95
CA LEU A 232 1.50 -4.65 12.61
C LEU A 232 0.54 -5.71 12.07
N SER A 233 0.24 -6.73 12.87
CA SER A 233 -0.67 -7.80 12.50
C SER A 233 -2.12 -7.40 12.79
N LEU A 234 -2.96 -7.45 11.74
CA LEU A 234 -4.40 -7.15 11.81
C LEU A 234 -5.25 -8.41 11.56
N PHE A 235 -4.75 -9.55 11.94
CA PHE A 235 -5.55 -10.77 12.01
C PHE A 235 -5.57 -11.21 13.48
N GLY A 236 -6.75 -11.23 14.05
CA GLY A 236 -6.98 -11.71 15.41
C GLY A 236 -7.63 -13.08 15.38
N ALA A 237 -7.47 -13.86 16.45
CA ALA A 237 -8.39 -14.91 16.78
C ALA A 237 -9.72 -14.24 17.18
N ARG A 238 -10.68 -14.22 16.26
CA ARG A 238 -12.08 -13.95 16.57
C ARG A 238 -12.82 -15.25 16.58
#